data_4bf18ea5f3582e4af8e4f4312907dab0
#
_entry.id   4bf18ea5f3582e4af8e4f4312907dab0
#
_cell.length_a   1.000
_cell.length_b   1.000
_cell.length_c   1.000
_cell.angle_alpha   90.00
_cell.angle_beta   90.00
_cell.angle_gamma   90.00
#
_symmetry.space_group_name_H-M   'P 1'
#
loop_
_entity.id
_entity.type
_entity.pdbx_description
1 polymer ?
#
loop_
_entity_poly.entity_id
_entity_poly.type
_entity_poly.pdbx_seq_one_letter_code
_entity_poly.pdbx_strand_id
1 'polypeptide(L)'
;MNKIIGNGPLHHAYLIEGERRSVHLALNRFFENELKLKIRGNPDLLFAEYDTFTIDEARALKDWQSKRPAVGEQKFFVLALNNATHQAQNSLLKVLEEPTAGTHFFLIAPSADIFLPTVRSRLFIVKFTSENIGDGEKEAEKFLKSNVGERFAFAKSFADEIADGKKTKTDVIKFLDTIELALRNKNLADPAVFEQLLQAKIFLRGSGASVKMLLENLALRLPTI
;
A
#
# COMPACT_ATOMS: atom_id res chain seq x y z
N MET A 1 9.07 -0.30 -4.27
CA MET A 1 9.24 1.04 -3.67
C MET A 1 10.70 1.47 -3.58
N ASN A 2 11.62 0.64 -3.12
CA ASN A 2 13.06 0.99 -3.09
C ASN A 2 13.63 1.50 -4.41
N LYS A 3 13.26 0.89 -5.52
CA LYS A 3 13.66 1.37 -6.86
C LYS A 3 13.11 2.76 -7.22
N ILE A 4 12.12 3.24 -6.46
CA ILE A 4 11.39 4.48 -6.73
C ILE A 4 11.82 5.58 -5.77
N ILE A 5 11.91 5.24 -4.47
CA ILE A 5 12.27 6.18 -3.40
C ILE A 5 13.80 6.29 -3.27
N GLY A 6 14.55 5.32 -3.81
CA GLY A 6 16.02 5.28 -3.76
C GLY A 6 16.55 4.64 -2.47
N ASN A 7 17.84 4.29 -2.47
CA ASN A 7 18.54 3.72 -1.31
C ASN A 7 19.23 4.79 -0.43
N GLY A 8 18.91 6.07 -0.64
CA GLY A 8 19.45 7.19 0.12
C GLY A 8 18.56 7.61 1.29
N PRO A 9 18.94 8.69 1.99
CA PRO A 9 18.09 9.29 3.01
C PRO A 9 16.73 9.70 2.40
N LEU A 10 15.65 9.48 3.15
CA LEU A 10 14.31 9.83 2.71
C LEU A 10 14.19 11.33 2.46
N HIS A 11 13.61 11.71 1.33
CA HIS A 11 13.17 13.07 1.10
C HIS A 11 12.05 13.42 2.08
N HIS A 12 11.94 14.69 2.45
CA HIS A 12 10.92 15.13 3.41
C HIS A 12 9.49 15.01 2.84
N ALA A 13 9.29 15.09 1.53
CA ALA A 13 7.96 15.00 0.92
C ALA A 13 7.98 14.34 -0.46
N TYR A 14 7.13 13.35 -0.63
CA TYR A 14 6.90 12.64 -1.89
C TYR A 14 5.49 12.87 -2.39
N LEU A 15 5.34 12.98 -3.71
CA LEU A 15 4.07 12.83 -4.40
C LEU A 15 4.12 11.58 -5.26
N ILE A 16 3.26 10.63 -4.96
CA ILE A 16 3.19 9.35 -5.67
C ILE A 16 1.94 9.36 -6.54
N GLU A 17 2.17 9.50 -7.85
CA GLU A 17 1.08 9.39 -8.83
C GLU A 17 0.75 7.92 -9.06
N GLY A 18 -0.49 7.55 -8.85
CA GLY A 18 -0.92 6.18 -9.07
C GLY A 18 -2.27 5.85 -8.43
N GLU A 19 -2.70 4.63 -8.67
CA GLU A 19 -3.92 4.13 -8.05
C GLU A 19 -3.72 4.00 -6.53
N ARG A 20 -4.61 4.63 -5.76
CA ARG A 20 -4.52 4.80 -4.30
C ARG A 20 -4.20 3.50 -3.56
N ARG A 21 -4.95 2.44 -3.85
CA ARG A 21 -4.84 1.17 -3.13
C ARG A 21 -3.52 0.46 -3.41
N SER A 22 -3.08 0.47 -4.66
CA SER A 22 -1.81 -0.12 -5.09
C SER A 22 -0.62 0.59 -4.44
N VAL A 23 -0.64 1.92 -4.44
CA VAL A 23 0.39 2.75 -3.81
C VAL A 23 0.40 2.52 -2.30
N HIS A 24 -0.78 2.48 -1.65
CA HIS A 24 -0.90 2.24 -0.22
C HIS A 24 -0.29 0.88 0.19
N LEU A 25 -0.61 -0.20 -0.54
CA LEU A 25 -0.03 -1.53 -0.29
C LEU A 25 1.50 -1.51 -0.46
N ALA A 26 2.00 -0.84 -1.50
CA ALA A 26 3.43 -0.72 -1.74
C ALA A 26 4.14 0.09 -0.65
N LEU A 27 3.52 1.18 -0.15
CA LEU A 27 4.04 1.95 0.96
C LEU A 27 4.05 1.14 2.26
N ASN A 28 3.00 0.38 2.56
CA ASN A 28 2.97 -0.48 3.74
C ASN A 28 4.14 -1.48 3.73
N ARG A 29 4.37 -2.15 2.59
CA ARG A 29 5.52 -3.04 2.43
C ARG A 29 6.85 -2.32 2.60
N PHE A 30 6.96 -1.10 2.08
CA PHE A 30 8.16 -0.28 2.24
C PHE A 30 8.41 0.07 3.71
N PHE A 31 7.40 0.51 4.43
CA PHE A 31 7.51 0.81 5.86
C PHE A 31 7.89 -0.41 6.69
N GLU A 32 7.26 -1.58 6.45
CA GLU A 32 7.55 -2.81 7.20
C GLU A 32 8.92 -3.40 6.86
N ASN A 33 9.26 -3.50 5.56
CA ASN A 33 10.43 -4.27 5.12
C ASN A 33 11.71 -3.43 5.12
N GLU A 34 11.64 -2.14 4.76
CA GLU A 34 12.82 -1.30 4.62
C GLU A 34 13.04 -0.42 5.86
N LEU A 35 11.99 0.25 6.32
CA LEU A 35 12.10 1.10 7.50
C LEU A 35 11.89 0.35 8.82
N LYS A 36 11.51 -0.93 8.76
CA LYS A 36 11.24 -1.77 9.94
C LYS A 36 10.21 -1.16 10.89
N LEU A 37 9.27 -0.40 10.34
CA LEU A 37 8.23 0.26 11.11
C LEU A 37 7.07 -0.70 11.39
N LYS A 38 6.62 -0.69 12.64
CA LYS A 38 5.35 -1.33 13.01
C LYS A 38 4.21 -0.42 12.55
N ILE A 39 3.36 -0.88 11.62
CA ILE A 39 2.27 -0.06 11.07
C ILE A 39 1.10 0.03 12.06
N ARG A 40 0.63 -1.11 12.59
CA ARG A 40 -0.52 -1.13 13.48
C ARG A 40 -0.22 -0.49 14.83
N GLY A 41 -1.03 0.51 15.19
CA GLY A 41 -0.94 1.21 16.48
C GLY A 41 0.31 2.07 16.63
N ASN A 42 0.97 2.42 15.54
CA ASN A 42 2.09 3.35 15.57
C ASN A 42 1.57 4.79 15.60
N PRO A 43 1.77 5.55 16.70
CA PRO A 43 1.29 6.92 16.81
C PRO A 43 2.06 7.90 15.91
N ASP A 44 3.24 7.51 15.42
CA ASP A 44 4.08 8.31 14.54
C ASP A 44 3.80 8.06 13.05
N LEU A 45 2.81 7.22 12.73
CA LEU A 45 2.39 6.92 11.37
C LEU A 45 0.89 7.24 11.19
N LEU A 46 0.60 8.28 10.40
CA LEU A 46 -0.75 8.65 10.01
C LEU A 46 -1.06 8.19 8.59
N PHE A 47 -2.17 7.47 8.45
CA PHE A 47 -2.83 7.26 7.15
C PHE A 47 -4.16 8.00 7.14
N ALA A 48 -4.35 8.88 6.16
CA ALA A 48 -5.61 9.57 5.98
C ALA A 48 -5.99 9.61 4.48
N GLU A 49 -7.28 9.51 4.23
CA GLU A 49 -7.86 9.54 2.89
C GLU A 49 -8.90 10.64 2.79
N TYR A 50 -8.80 11.44 1.75
CA TYR A 50 -9.69 12.55 1.47
C TYR A 50 -10.12 12.50 0.01
N ASP A 51 -11.40 12.70 -0.24
CA ASP A 51 -11.86 12.96 -1.60
C ASP A 51 -11.40 14.34 -2.03
N THR A 52 -11.62 15.34 -1.19
CA THR A 52 -11.09 16.69 -1.36
C THR A 52 -10.41 17.13 -0.07
N PHE A 53 -9.12 17.43 -0.17
CA PHE A 53 -8.32 17.96 0.94
C PHE A 53 -8.59 19.45 1.11
N THR A 54 -9.13 19.83 2.26
CA THR A 54 -9.57 21.20 2.57
C THR A 54 -8.61 21.92 3.51
N ILE A 55 -8.90 23.20 3.80
CA ILE A 55 -8.09 24.02 4.69
C ILE A 55 -8.07 23.46 6.14
N ASP A 56 -9.15 22.81 6.57
CA ASP A 56 -9.25 22.29 7.93
C ASP A 56 -8.36 21.06 8.12
N GLU A 57 -8.32 20.14 7.12
CA GLU A 57 -7.36 19.03 7.12
C GLU A 57 -5.91 19.53 7.05
N ALA A 58 -5.65 20.58 6.26
CA ALA A 58 -4.33 21.18 6.17
C ALA A 58 -3.89 21.81 7.49
N ARG A 59 -4.78 22.43 8.25
CA ARG A 59 -4.53 22.95 9.60
C ARG A 59 -4.27 21.82 10.59
N ALA A 60 -5.10 20.78 10.59
CA ALA A 60 -4.91 19.61 11.43
C ALA A 60 -3.56 18.93 11.17
N LEU A 61 -3.16 18.80 9.90
CA LEU A 61 -1.86 18.26 9.51
C LEU A 61 -0.71 19.12 10.05
N LYS A 62 -0.82 20.45 9.97
CA LYS A 62 0.17 21.38 10.52
C LYS A 62 0.32 21.22 12.02
N ASP A 63 -0.77 21.09 12.75
CA ASP A 63 -0.76 20.91 14.21
C ASP A 63 -0.15 19.54 14.58
N TRP A 64 -0.43 18.51 13.81
CA TRP A 64 0.17 17.19 14.02
C TRP A 64 1.66 17.16 13.71
N GLN A 65 2.06 17.79 12.61
CA GLN A 65 3.46 17.89 12.19
C GLN A 65 4.31 18.62 13.24
N SER A 66 3.78 19.64 13.89
CA SER A 66 4.51 20.41 14.91
C SER A 66 4.85 19.63 16.20
N LYS A 67 4.14 18.54 16.48
CA LYS A 67 4.38 17.70 17.66
C LYS A 67 5.63 16.82 17.44
N ARG A 68 6.34 16.52 18.54
CA ARG A 68 7.45 15.55 18.50
C ARG A 68 6.94 14.14 18.23
N PRO A 69 7.77 13.27 17.63
CA PRO A 69 7.46 11.85 17.56
C PRO A 69 7.20 11.26 18.95
N ALA A 70 6.27 10.31 19.05
CA ALA A 70 5.87 9.73 20.33
C ALA A 70 6.73 8.51 20.72
N VAL A 71 7.18 7.73 19.76
CA VAL A 71 7.89 6.46 19.99
C VAL A 71 9.26 6.45 19.30
N GLY A 72 9.36 6.99 18.09
CA GLY A 72 10.56 6.97 17.28
C GLY A 72 11.25 8.35 17.18
N GLU A 73 12.12 8.47 16.19
CA GLU A 73 12.75 9.74 15.82
C GLU A 73 12.10 10.38 14.59
N GLN A 74 11.23 9.64 13.92
CA GLN A 74 10.61 10.05 12.65
C GLN A 74 9.09 9.92 12.70
N LYS A 75 8.41 10.78 11.95
CA LYS A 75 6.96 10.75 11.71
C LYS A 75 6.66 10.62 10.23
N PHE A 76 5.62 9.88 9.93
CA PHE A 76 5.20 9.59 8.57
C PHE A 76 3.74 9.96 8.37
N PHE A 77 3.48 10.78 7.38
CA PHE A 77 2.14 11.20 6.98
C PHE A 77 1.85 10.68 5.58
N VAL A 78 0.93 9.75 5.47
CA VAL A 78 0.46 9.21 4.20
C VAL A 78 -0.94 9.74 3.94
N LEU A 79 -1.07 10.63 2.95
CA LEU A 79 -2.30 11.33 2.62
C LEU A 79 -2.72 10.95 1.19
N ALA A 80 -3.81 10.23 1.05
CA ALA A 80 -4.38 9.91 -0.24
C ALA A 80 -5.49 10.90 -0.59
N LEU A 81 -5.38 11.61 -1.71
CA LEU A 81 -6.31 12.65 -2.12
C LEU A 81 -6.71 12.49 -3.59
N ASN A 82 -8.00 12.73 -3.90
CA ASN A 82 -8.45 12.86 -5.28
C ASN A 82 -8.37 14.32 -5.76
N ASN A 83 -8.51 15.27 -4.84
CA ASN A 83 -8.43 16.71 -5.11
C ASN A 83 -7.93 17.47 -3.88
N ALA A 84 -7.50 18.73 -4.07
CA ALA A 84 -7.11 19.62 -2.99
C ALA A 84 -7.51 21.07 -3.31
N THR A 85 -8.13 21.76 -2.35
CA THR A 85 -8.53 23.15 -2.55
C THR A 85 -7.30 24.06 -2.61
N HIS A 86 -7.40 25.18 -3.32
CA HIS A 86 -6.31 26.18 -3.40
C HIS A 86 -5.85 26.66 -2.01
N GLN A 87 -6.80 26.85 -1.10
CA GLN A 87 -6.51 27.30 0.27
C GLN A 87 -5.73 26.23 1.06
N ALA A 88 -6.12 24.95 0.93
CA ALA A 88 -5.40 23.85 1.55
C ALA A 88 -3.96 23.73 1.00
N GLN A 89 -3.82 23.82 -0.31
CA GLN A 89 -2.52 23.77 -0.97
C GLN A 89 -1.60 24.91 -0.53
N ASN A 90 -2.08 26.13 -0.41
CA ASN A 90 -1.32 27.26 0.11
C ASN A 90 -0.91 27.05 1.59
N SER A 91 -1.76 26.41 2.39
CA SER A 91 -1.42 26.06 3.77
C SER A 91 -0.34 24.99 3.83
N LEU A 92 -0.33 24.02 2.90
CA LEU A 92 0.69 22.98 2.80
C LEU A 92 2.08 23.54 2.44
N LEU A 93 2.17 24.65 1.70
CA LEU A 93 3.45 25.22 1.30
C LEU A 93 4.37 25.44 2.51
N LYS A 94 3.85 26.03 3.60
CA LYS A 94 4.63 26.27 4.82
C LYS A 94 5.11 24.98 5.49
N VAL A 95 4.27 23.94 5.47
CA VAL A 95 4.59 22.63 6.05
C VAL A 95 5.66 21.90 5.24
N LEU A 96 5.64 22.08 3.91
CA LEU A 96 6.59 21.45 2.99
C LEU A 96 7.92 22.23 2.89
N GLU A 97 7.91 23.54 3.14
CA GLU A 97 9.13 24.37 3.16
C GLU A 97 9.97 24.13 4.43
N GLU A 98 9.31 24.08 5.57
CA GLU A 98 9.94 23.97 6.87
C GLU A 98 9.35 22.79 7.67
N PRO A 99 9.55 21.55 7.23
CA PRO A 99 9.07 20.39 7.96
C PRO A 99 9.81 20.25 9.28
N THR A 100 9.11 19.86 10.34
CA THR A 100 9.76 19.46 11.59
C THR A 100 10.75 18.34 11.32
N ALA A 101 11.92 18.37 11.93
CA ALA A 101 12.95 17.35 11.75
C ALA A 101 12.39 15.94 11.94
N GLY A 102 12.78 15.01 11.07
CA GLY A 102 12.28 13.63 11.08
C GLY A 102 10.85 13.45 10.57
N THR A 103 10.25 14.47 9.95
CA THR A 103 8.90 14.36 9.37
C THR A 103 8.98 14.05 7.88
N HIS A 104 8.22 13.03 7.44
CA HIS A 104 8.14 12.62 6.05
C HIS A 104 6.69 12.57 5.58
N PHE A 105 6.41 13.20 4.43
CA PHE A 105 5.09 13.23 3.80
C PHE A 105 5.07 12.35 2.55
N PHE A 106 4.03 11.55 2.42
CA PHE A 106 3.74 10.75 1.23
C PHE A 106 2.33 11.10 0.76
N LEU A 107 2.25 11.96 -0.25
CA LEU A 107 1.00 12.32 -0.89
C LEU A 107 0.73 11.31 -2.00
N ILE A 108 -0.47 10.74 -2.03
CA ILE A 108 -0.92 9.81 -3.07
C ILE A 108 -2.02 10.49 -3.85
N ALA A 109 -1.86 10.61 -5.16
CA ALA A 109 -2.83 11.25 -6.02
C ALA A 109 -2.93 10.57 -7.39
N PRO A 110 -4.07 10.68 -8.10
CA PRO A 110 -4.20 10.13 -9.45
C PRO A 110 -3.28 10.84 -10.46
N SER A 111 -3.01 12.13 -10.28
CA SER A 111 -2.09 12.93 -11.08
C SER A 111 -1.47 14.06 -10.25
N ALA A 112 -0.24 14.45 -10.57
CA ALA A 112 0.39 15.63 -9.98
C ALA A 112 -0.33 16.94 -10.37
N ASP A 113 -1.13 16.94 -11.43
CA ASP A 113 -1.80 18.12 -11.94
C ASP A 113 -2.91 18.66 -11.03
N ILE A 114 -3.35 17.86 -10.03
CA ILE A 114 -4.26 18.36 -8.99
C ILE A 114 -3.58 19.36 -8.05
N PHE A 115 -2.24 19.42 -8.06
CA PHE A 115 -1.47 20.32 -7.23
C PHE A 115 -0.97 21.53 -8.01
N LEU A 116 -0.94 22.68 -7.32
CA LEU A 116 -0.35 23.92 -7.83
C LEU A 116 1.13 23.71 -8.17
N PRO A 117 1.67 24.40 -9.17
CA PRO A 117 3.11 24.34 -9.49
C PRO A 117 4.01 24.65 -8.29
N THR A 118 3.60 25.56 -7.42
CA THR A 118 4.31 25.92 -6.19
C THR A 118 4.39 24.79 -5.16
N VAL A 119 3.36 23.94 -5.08
CA VAL A 119 3.37 22.73 -4.22
C VAL A 119 4.22 21.65 -4.89
N ARG A 120 4.01 21.41 -6.21
CA ARG A 120 4.78 20.40 -6.95
C ARG A 120 6.28 20.61 -6.89
N SER A 121 6.76 21.85 -6.91
CA SER A 121 8.20 22.16 -6.85
C SER A 121 8.87 21.76 -5.55
N ARG A 122 8.11 21.44 -4.48
CA ARG A 122 8.59 21.02 -3.16
C ARG A 122 8.42 19.53 -2.89
N LEU A 123 7.90 18.80 -3.88
CA LEU A 123 7.62 17.37 -3.78
C LEU A 123 8.56 16.58 -4.70
N PHE A 124 9.07 15.48 -4.19
CA PHE A 124 9.73 14.50 -5.03
C PHE A 124 8.64 13.66 -5.73
N ILE A 125 8.40 13.95 -7.02
CA ILE A 125 7.32 13.31 -7.77
C ILE A 125 7.76 11.96 -8.29
N VAL A 126 6.96 10.94 -7.97
CA VAL A 126 7.18 9.54 -8.35
C VAL A 126 5.97 9.03 -9.09
N LYS A 127 6.15 8.53 -10.30
CA LYS A 127 5.10 7.82 -11.03
C LYS A 127 5.13 6.34 -10.63
N PHE A 128 4.03 5.90 -10.03
CA PHE A 128 3.85 4.51 -9.67
C PHE A 128 3.17 3.78 -10.82
N THR A 129 3.94 2.91 -11.48
CA THR A 129 3.44 2.09 -12.60
C THR A 129 3.41 0.62 -12.18
N SER A 130 2.71 -0.21 -12.96
CA SER A 130 2.70 -1.65 -12.76
C SER A 130 4.09 -2.30 -12.83
N GLU A 131 5.05 -1.65 -13.47
CA GLU A 131 6.45 -2.09 -13.50
C GLU A 131 7.16 -1.92 -12.14
N ASN A 132 6.61 -1.08 -11.27
CA ASN A 132 7.09 -0.88 -9.90
C ASN A 132 6.54 -1.91 -8.91
N ILE A 133 5.84 -2.90 -9.44
CA ILE A 133 5.21 -4.00 -8.71
C ILE A 133 6.28 -4.91 -8.13
N GLY A 134 6.22 -5.18 -6.83
CA GLY A 134 7.15 -6.07 -6.14
C GLY A 134 6.97 -7.55 -6.53
N ASP A 135 7.91 -8.40 -6.13
CA ASP A 135 7.92 -9.83 -6.48
C ASP A 135 6.61 -10.56 -6.14
N GLY A 136 5.91 -10.16 -5.08
CA GLY A 136 4.62 -10.76 -4.70
C GLY A 136 3.50 -10.52 -5.71
N GLU A 137 3.54 -9.42 -6.47
CA GLU A 137 2.52 -9.13 -7.48
C GLU A 137 2.82 -9.86 -8.78
N LYS A 138 4.10 -10.07 -9.12
CA LYS A 138 4.49 -10.98 -10.19
C LYS A 138 4.07 -12.42 -9.87
N GLU A 139 4.20 -12.82 -8.61
CA GLU A 139 3.77 -14.12 -8.12
C GLU A 139 2.25 -14.28 -8.23
N ALA A 140 1.47 -13.27 -7.84
CA ALA A 140 0.01 -13.26 -7.96
C ALA A 140 -0.44 -13.23 -9.42
N GLU A 141 0.20 -12.43 -10.27
CA GLU A 141 -0.10 -12.38 -11.70
C GLU A 141 0.25 -13.70 -12.39
N LYS A 142 1.39 -14.30 -12.04
CA LYS A 142 1.78 -15.63 -12.51
C LYS A 142 0.73 -16.67 -12.09
N PHE A 143 0.30 -16.65 -10.83
CA PHE A 143 -0.75 -17.55 -10.35
C PHE A 143 -2.06 -17.38 -11.12
N LEU A 144 -2.50 -16.15 -11.39
CA LEU A 144 -3.73 -15.89 -12.14
C LEU A 144 -3.62 -16.29 -13.62
N LYS A 145 -2.44 -16.24 -14.23
CA LYS A 145 -2.17 -16.71 -15.60
C LYS A 145 -2.02 -18.22 -15.71
N SER A 146 -1.73 -18.90 -14.61
CA SER A 146 -1.50 -20.34 -14.56
C SER A 146 -2.79 -21.13 -14.74
N ASN A 147 -2.66 -22.34 -15.26
CA ASN A 147 -3.76 -23.33 -15.28
C ASN A 147 -4.01 -23.89 -13.86
N VAL A 148 -5.14 -24.60 -13.70
CA VAL A 148 -5.57 -25.13 -12.38
C VAL A 148 -4.53 -26.06 -11.76
N GLY A 149 -3.87 -26.91 -12.56
CA GLY A 149 -2.83 -27.82 -12.07
C GLY A 149 -1.61 -27.09 -11.51
N GLU A 150 -1.17 -26.04 -12.21
CA GLU A 150 -0.07 -25.18 -11.76
C GLU A 150 -0.44 -24.40 -10.49
N ARG A 151 -1.69 -23.93 -10.40
CA ARG A 151 -2.21 -23.27 -9.18
C ARG A 151 -2.24 -24.22 -7.98
N PHE A 152 -2.56 -25.50 -8.20
CA PHE A 152 -2.49 -26.53 -7.15
C PHE A 152 -1.06 -26.80 -6.71
N ALA A 153 -0.11 -26.88 -7.66
CA ALA A 153 1.29 -27.03 -7.34
C ALA A 153 1.81 -25.82 -6.51
N PHE A 154 1.38 -24.60 -6.87
CA PHE A 154 1.67 -23.40 -6.12
C PHE A 154 1.08 -23.45 -4.70
N ALA A 155 -0.20 -23.86 -4.55
CA ALA A 155 -0.84 -23.98 -3.23
C ALA A 155 -0.11 -24.98 -2.33
N LYS A 156 0.35 -26.08 -2.89
CA LYS A 156 1.16 -27.08 -2.17
C LYS A 156 2.50 -26.48 -1.75
N SER A 157 3.26 -25.87 -2.67
CA SER A 157 4.56 -25.26 -2.37
C SER A 157 4.43 -24.19 -1.28
N PHE A 158 3.39 -23.34 -1.35
CA PHE A 158 3.16 -22.32 -0.34
C PHE A 158 2.86 -22.92 1.05
N ALA A 159 2.11 -24.02 1.10
CA ALA A 159 1.82 -24.71 2.35
C ALA A 159 3.09 -25.39 2.94
N ASP A 160 3.93 -25.97 2.08
CA ASP A 160 5.20 -26.58 2.45
C ASP A 160 6.16 -25.51 3.02
N GLU A 161 6.26 -24.33 2.39
CA GLU A 161 7.06 -23.19 2.88
C GLU A 161 6.59 -22.69 4.26
N ILE A 162 5.28 -22.78 4.56
CA ILE A 162 4.75 -22.44 5.89
C ILE A 162 5.12 -23.52 6.91
N ALA A 163 5.03 -24.79 6.54
CA ALA A 163 5.43 -25.89 7.40
C ALA A 163 6.92 -25.84 7.76
N ASP A 164 7.75 -25.41 6.79
CA ASP A 164 9.20 -25.20 6.98
C ASP A 164 9.54 -23.90 7.75
N GLY A 165 8.55 -23.08 8.11
CA GLY A 165 8.77 -21.81 8.81
C GLY A 165 9.32 -20.69 7.93
N LYS A 166 9.39 -20.87 6.60
CA LYS A 166 9.88 -19.87 5.65
C LYS A 166 8.84 -18.78 5.35
N LYS A 167 7.56 -19.13 5.43
CA LYS A 167 6.41 -18.23 5.28
C LYS A 167 5.45 -18.39 6.46
N THR A 168 4.50 -17.45 6.57
CA THR A 168 3.47 -17.43 7.62
C THR A 168 2.08 -17.31 7.00
N LYS A 169 1.02 -17.53 7.80
CA LYS A 169 -0.36 -17.23 7.36
C LYS A 169 -0.56 -15.77 6.95
N THR A 170 0.22 -14.87 7.54
CA THR A 170 0.21 -13.44 7.16
C THR A 170 0.71 -13.24 5.73
N ASP A 171 1.68 -14.02 5.28
CA ASP A 171 2.17 -13.93 3.89
C ASP A 171 1.15 -14.46 2.89
N VAL A 172 0.34 -15.47 3.28
CA VAL A 172 -0.83 -15.89 2.48
C VAL A 172 -1.85 -14.77 2.35
N ILE A 173 -2.17 -14.08 3.44
CA ILE A 173 -3.10 -12.93 3.42
C ILE A 173 -2.57 -11.84 2.49
N LYS A 174 -1.28 -11.50 2.56
CA LYS A 174 -0.63 -10.54 1.66
C LYS A 174 -0.71 -10.97 0.20
N PHE A 175 -0.51 -12.27 -0.08
CA PHE A 175 -0.66 -12.83 -1.41
C PHE A 175 -2.10 -12.70 -1.93
N LEU A 176 -3.11 -12.99 -1.10
CA LEU A 176 -4.52 -12.82 -1.46
C LEU A 176 -4.90 -11.35 -1.66
N ASP A 177 -4.31 -10.41 -0.89
CA ASP A 177 -4.48 -8.97 -1.11
C ASP A 177 -3.93 -8.56 -2.48
N THR A 178 -2.82 -9.16 -2.88
CA THR A 178 -2.19 -8.90 -4.18
C THR A 178 -3.01 -9.46 -5.34
N ILE A 179 -3.59 -10.66 -5.18
CA ILE A 179 -4.54 -11.24 -6.15
C ILE A 179 -5.77 -10.34 -6.31
N GLU A 180 -6.37 -9.91 -5.19
CA GLU A 180 -7.52 -9.00 -5.22
C GLU A 180 -7.21 -7.73 -6.00
N LEU A 181 -6.03 -7.14 -5.78
CA LEU A 181 -5.58 -5.96 -6.49
C LEU A 181 -5.40 -6.21 -7.98
N ALA A 182 -4.76 -7.32 -8.36
CA ALA A 182 -4.54 -7.68 -9.75
C ALA A 182 -5.86 -7.86 -10.52
N LEU A 183 -6.86 -8.46 -9.89
CA LEU A 183 -8.21 -8.64 -10.48
C LEU A 183 -8.95 -7.31 -10.65
N ARG A 184 -8.85 -6.41 -9.66
CA ARG A 184 -9.43 -5.05 -9.75
C ARG A 184 -8.81 -4.24 -10.87
N ASN A 185 -7.49 -4.26 -10.98
CA ASN A 185 -6.76 -3.51 -12.01
C ASN A 185 -7.10 -3.96 -13.44
N LYS A 186 -7.54 -5.21 -13.60
CA LYS A 186 -7.96 -5.78 -14.90
C LYS A 186 -9.46 -5.69 -15.15
N ASN A 187 -10.21 -4.98 -14.30
CA ASN A 187 -11.68 -4.91 -14.37
C ASN A 187 -12.39 -6.27 -14.36
N LEU A 188 -11.77 -7.30 -13.79
CA LEU A 188 -12.34 -8.63 -13.58
C LEU A 188 -13.01 -8.71 -12.20
N ALA A 189 -13.78 -7.69 -11.87
CA ALA A 189 -14.40 -7.49 -10.57
C ALA A 189 -15.75 -8.24 -10.49
N ASP A 190 -15.73 -9.56 -10.42
CA ASP A 190 -16.89 -10.34 -10.03
C ASP A 190 -17.07 -10.26 -8.50
N PRO A 191 -18.22 -9.75 -7.97
CA PRO A 191 -18.49 -9.70 -6.54
C PRO A 191 -18.34 -11.04 -5.84
N ALA A 192 -18.71 -12.15 -6.48
CA ALA A 192 -18.59 -13.49 -5.93
C ALA A 192 -17.12 -13.89 -5.68
N VAL A 193 -16.22 -13.50 -6.58
CA VAL A 193 -14.78 -13.74 -6.43
C VAL A 193 -14.20 -12.97 -5.25
N PHE A 194 -14.59 -11.70 -5.08
CA PHE A 194 -14.13 -10.89 -3.95
C PHE A 194 -14.67 -11.38 -2.61
N GLU A 195 -15.91 -11.84 -2.58
CA GLU A 195 -16.47 -12.47 -1.38
C GLU A 195 -15.67 -13.71 -0.97
N GLN A 196 -15.29 -14.56 -1.92
CA GLN A 196 -14.47 -15.74 -1.66
C GLN A 196 -13.07 -15.39 -1.14
N LEU A 197 -12.42 -14.38 -1.73
CA LEU A 197 -11.14 -13.87 -1.24
C LEU A 197 -11.26 -13.34 0.19
N LEU A 198 -12.33 -12.61 0.49
CA LEU A 198 -12.61 -12.10 1.82
C LEU A 198 -12.82 -13.25 2.83
N GLN A 199 -13.64 -14.24 2.49
CA GLN A 199 -13.89 -15.41 3.32
C GLN A 199 -12.59 -16.18 3.60
N ALA A 200 -11.76 -16.42 2.58
CA ALA A 200 -10.46 -17.06 2.77
C ALA A 200 -9.56 -16.30 3.75
N LYS A 201 -9.52 -14.96 3.66
CA LYS A 201 -8.76 -14.12 4.58
C LYS A 201 -9.29 -14.20 6.02
N ILE A 202 -10.62 -14.27 6.19
CA ILE A 202 -11.25 -14.44 7.51
C ILE A 202 -10.86 -15.80 8.11
N PHE A 203 -10.95 -16.89 7.34
CA PHE A 203 -10.56 -18.21 7.80
C PHE A 203 -9.07 -18.30 8.16
N LEU A 204 -8.20 -17.65 7.39
CA LEU A 204 -6.75 -17.62 7.67
C LEU A 204 -6.41 -16.92 8.99
N ARG A 205 -7.22 -15.97 9.44
CA ARG A 205 -7.07 -15.29 10.74
C ARG A 205 -7.45 -16.17 11.92
N GLY A 206 -8.25 -17.20 11.67
CA GLY A 206 -8.66 -18.19 12.67
C GLY A 206 -7.60 -19.26 12.94
N SER A 207 -7.77 -20.00 14.05
CA SER A 207 -6.98 -21.18 14.35
C SER A 207 -7.55 -22.42 13.63
N GLY A 208 -6.69 -23.20 12.97
CA GLY A 208 -7.09 -24.50 12.37
C GLY A 208 -7.40 -24.51 10.87
N ALA A 209 -7.39 -23.38 10.18
CA ALA A 209 -7.58 -23.35 8.73
C ALA A 209 -6.38 -23.97 7.98
N SER A 210 -6.64 -24.93 7.11
CA SER A 210 -5.64 -25.47 6.19
C SER A 210 -5.38 -24.48 5.05
N VAL A 211 -4.19 -23.90 5.03
CA VAL A 211 -3.76 -22.98 3.99
C VAL A 211 -3.84 -23.62 2.62
N LYS A 212 -3.39 -24.89 2.50
CA LYS A 212 -3.43 -25.65 1.26
C LYS A 212 -4.85 -25.72 0.69
N MET A 213 -5.82 -26.19 1.50
CA MET A 213 -7.21 -26.33 1.08
C MET A 213 -7.85 -25.00 0.66
N LEU A 214 -7.52 -23.92 1.37
CA LEU A 214 -8.04 -22.58 1.03
C LEU A 214 -7.49 -22.10 -0.31
N LEU A 215 -6.19 -22.25 -0.56
CA LEU A 215 -5.57 -21.87 -1.82
C LEU A 215 -6.03 -22.76 -2.99
N GLU A 216 -6.21 -24.08 -2.77
CA GLU A 216 -6.75 -25.00 -3.77
C GLU A 216 -8.20 -24.65 -4.13
N ASN A 217 -9.04 -24.31 -3.15
CA ASN A 217 -10.42 -23.86 -3.40
C ASN A 217 -10.42 -22.56 -4.25
N LEU A 218 -9.57 -21.60 -3.93
CA LEU A 218 -9.42 -20.37 -4.70
C LEU A 218 -8.86 -20.64 -6.10
N ALA A 219 -7.94 -21.61 -6.26
CA ALA A 219 -7.39 -21.99 -7.56
C ALA A 219 -8.45 -22.45 -8.56
N LEU A 220 -9.52 -23.09 -8.08
CA LEU A 220 -10.65 -23.54 -8.91
C LEU A 220 -11.61 -22.41 -9.31
N ARG A 221 -11.71 -21.37 -8.50
CA ARG A 221 -12.75 -20.35 -8.61
C ARG A 221 -12.28 -19.03 -9.18
N LEU A 222 -10.98 -18.73 -9.03
CA LEU A 222 -10.40 -17.50 -9.55
C LEU A 222 -10.31 -17.53 -11.08
N PRO A 223 -10.66 -16.43 -11.76
CA PRO A 223 -10.53 -16.34 -13.21
C PRO A 223 -9.08 -16.48 -13.65
N THR A 224 -8.88 -16.94 -14.88
CA THR A 224 -7.58 -16.84 -15.57
C THR A 224 -7.52 -15.52 -16.31
N ILE A 225 -6.37 -14.81 -16.25
CA ILE A 225 -6.19 -13.45 -16.81
C ILE A 225 -5.22 -13.47 -17.99
#